data_d79d0207574303e4553d0ef7985ba6ac
#
_entry.id   d79d0207574303e4553d0ef7985ba6ac
#
_cell.length_a   1.000
_cell.length_b   1.000
_cell.length_c   1.000
_cell.angle_alpha   90.00
_cell.angle_beta   90.00
_cell.angle_gamma   90.00
#
_symmetry.space_group_name_H-M   'P 1'
#
loop_
_entity.id
_entity.type
_entity.pdbx_description
1 polymer ?
#
loop_
_entity_poly.entity_id
_entity_poly.type
_entity_poly.pdbx_seq_one_letter_code
_entity_poly.pdbx_strand_id
1 'polypeptide(L)'
;LRDHPGQISFPGGRVEPQDVSPAATALREAEEEVGLDPARVEVVGYLPVYRTVTGFCVTPVVAIVKPPVDLRPDPGEVADVFEVPLSFLLDSANHQRCTTQFEGRQRDFYAVPYGDRYIWGATAGIILGLARLLSLR
;
A
#
# COMPACT_ATOMS: atom_id res chain seq x y z
N LEU A 1 -7.98 -1.44 -2.83
CA LEU A 1 -8.39 -1.81 -4.19
C LEU A 1 -9.71 -2.55 -4.15
N ARG A 2 -10.67 -2.04 -4.92
CA ARG A 2 -12.04 -2.59 -4.90
C ARG A 2 -12.12 -4.00 -5.46
N ASP A 3 -11.15 -4.37 -6.30
CA ASP A 3 -11.14 -5.68 -6.95
C ASP A 3 -10.75 -6.81 -6.00
N HIS A 4 -10.36 -6.47 -4.77
CA HIS A 4 -9.92 -7.44 -3.76
C HIS A 4 -10.56 -7.10 -2.41
N PRO A 5 -11.88 -7.32 -2.29
CA PRO A 5 -12.57 -6.99 -1.03
C PRO A 5 -12.00 -7.79 0.13
N GLY A 6 -11.78 -7.12 1.25
CA GLY A 6 -11.21 -7.73 2.44
C GLY A 6 -9.70 -7.81 2.46
N GLN A 7 -9.01 -7.50 1.36
CA GLN A 7 -7.56 -7.47 1.33
C GLN A 7 -7.04 -6.17 1.93
N ILE A 8 -5.96 -6.28 2.71
CA ILE A 8 -5.28 -5.13 3.28
C ILE A 8 -4.48 -4.42 2.17
N SER A 9 -4.66 -3.12 2.05
CA SER A 9 -3.96 -2.32 1.05
C SER A 9 -3.68 -0.93 1.58
N PHE A 10 -2.72 -0.26 0.94
CA PHE A 10 -2.56 1.18 1.10
C PHE A 10 -3.70 1.91 0.40
N PRO A 11 -4.02 3.13 0.85
CA PRO A 11 -5.00 3.94 0.11
C PRO A 11 -4.53 4.15 -1.33
N GLY A 12 -5.45 4.05 -2.27
CA GLY A 12 -5.10 4.25 -3.67
C GLY A 12 -6.24 3.88 -4.60
N GLY A 13 -6.03 4.15 -5.87
CA GLY A 13 -7.01 3.88 -6.89
C GLY A 13 -6.51 4.26 -8.27
N ARG A 14 -7.44 4.34 -9.19
CA ARG A 14 -7.13 4.63 -10.59
C ARG A 14 -6.83 6.11 -10.80
N VAL A 15 -5.88 6.37 -11.69
CA VAL A 15 -5.61 7.72 -12.15
C VAL A 15 -6.82 8.24 -12.92
N GLU A 16 -7.25 9.47 -12.59
CA GLU A 16 -8.35 10.14 -13.28
C GLU A 16 -7.79 11.30 -14.11
N PRO A 17 -8.56 11.77 -15.13
CA PRO A 17 -8.04 12.79 -16.04
C PRO A 17 -7.58 14.09 -15.39
N GLN A 18 -8.17 14.45 -14.23
CA GLN A 18 -7.78 15.65 -13.51
C GLN A 18 -6.52 15.45 -12.65
N ASP A 19 -6.05 14.23 -12.47
CA ASP A 19 -4.88 13.96 -11.65
C ASP A 19 -3.63 14.37 -12.41
N VAL A 20 -2.88 15.33 -11.87
CA VAL A 20 -1.69 15.86 -12.54
C VAL A 20 -0.45 15.03 -12.30
N SER A 21 -0.51 14.05 -11.38
CA SER A 21 0.63 13.22 -11.02
C SER A 21 0.15 11.99 -10.26
N PRO A 22 1.00 10.94 -10.13
CA PRO A 22 0.66 9.82 -9.25
C PRO A 22 0.43 10.25 -7.81
N ALA A 23 1.17 11.24 -7.32
CA ALA A 23 0.96 11.78 -5.98
C ALA A 23 -0.43 12.39 -5.84
N ALA A 24 -0.90 13.11 -6.86
CA ALA A 24 -2.24 13.69 -6.84
C ALA A 24 -3.31 12.61 -6.73
N THR A 25 -3.16 11.52 -7.47
CA THR A 25 -4.06 10.36 -7.38
C THR A 25 -4.07 9.78 -5.97
N ALA A 26 -2.88 9.54 -5.41
CA ALA A 26 -2.75 8.93 -4.09
C ALA A 26 -3.38 9.83 -3.00
N LEU A 27 -3.15 11.13 -3.08
CA LEU A 27 -3.71 12.07 -2.10
C LEU A 27 -5.22 12.15 -2.20
N ARG A 28 -5.76 12.20 -3.42
CA ARG A 28 -7.20 12.22 -3.63
C ARG A 28 -7.86 10.96 -3.08
N GLU A 29 -7.31 9.81 -3.41
CA GLU A 29 -7.84 8.53 -2.93
C GLU A 29 -7.73 8.40 -1.42
N ALA A 30 -6.63 8.84 -0.82
CA ALA A 30 -6.47 8.80 0.63
C ALA A 30 -7.48 9.70 1.34
N GLU A 31 -7.77 10.87 0.77
CA GLU A 31 -8.79 11.75 1.32
C GLU A 31 -10.17 11.11 1.23
N GLU A 32 -10.51 10.53 0.09
CA GLU A 32 -11.81 9.89 -0.13
C GLU A 32 -12.00 8.65 0.75
N GLU A 33 -10.97 7.82 0.86
CA GLU A 33 -11.09 6.52 1.53
C GLU A 33 -10.96 6.63 3.04
N VAL A 34 -10.03 7.44 3.53
CA VAL A 34 -9.71 7.48 4.97
C VAL A 34 -9.75 8.88 5.57
N GLY A 35 -10.14 9.88 4.80
CA GLY A 35 -10.26 11.24 5.31
C GLY A 35 -8.93 11.91 5.62
N LEU A 36 -7.85 11.47 4.98
CA LEU A 36 -6.54 12.07 5.18
C LEU A 36 -6.50 13.45 4.53
N ASP A 37 -6.20 14.47 5.34
CA ASP A 37 -6.10 15.85 4.87
C ASP A 37 -4.81 16.02 4.06
N PRO A 38 -4.91 16.38 2.77
CA PRO A 38 -3.70 16.57 1.96
C PRO A 38 -2.75 17.63 2.51
N ALA A 39 -3.25 18.61 3.26
CA ALA A 39 -2.40 19.63 3.86
C ALA A 39 -1.45 19.08 4.91
N ARG A 40 -1.72 17.87 5.42
CA ARG A 40 -0.88 17.19 6.41
C ARG A 40 0.17 16.29 5.77
N VAL A 41 0.20 16.18 4.43
CA VAL A 41 1.01 15.19 3.74
C VAL A 41 2.15 15.87 3.01
N GLU A 42 3.36 15.38 3.26
CA GLU A 42 4.56 15.75 2.52
C GLU A 42 5.00 14.57 1.68
N VAL A 43 4.89 14.69 0.37
CA VAL A 43 5.32 13.63 -0.55
C VAL A 43 6.84 13.60 -0.59
N VAL A 44 7.42 12.43 -0.30
CA VAL A 44 8.86 12.23 -0.31
C VAL A 44 9.33 11.78 -1.69
N GLY A 45 8.58 10.89 -2.34
CA GLY A 45 8.95 10.39 -3.65
C GLY A 45 8.14 9.18 -4.06
N TYR A 46 8.59 8.53 -5.11
CA TYR A 46 7.94 7.34 -5.66
C TYR A 46 8.87 6.14 -5.56
N LEU A 47 8.28 4.97 -5.37
CA LEU A 47 8.97 3.70 -5.59
C LEU A 47 8.82 3.31 -7.06
N PRO A 48 9.65 2.37 -7.54
CA PRO A 48 9.46 1.83 -8.89
C PRO A 48 8.06 1.27 -9.06
N VAL A 49 7.53 1.37 -10.28
CA VAL A 49 6.20 0.86 -10.60
C VAL A 49 6.14 -0.62 -10.27
N TYR A 50 5.11 -1.01 -9.55
CA TYR A 50 4.86 -2.40 -9.16
C TYR A 50 3.77 -2.99 -10.06
N ARG A 51 4.09 -4.10 -10.71
CA ARG A 51 3.12 -4.81 -11.55
C ARG A 51 2.47 -5.93 -10.75
N THR A 52 1.15 -5.88 -10.61
CA THR A 52 0.41 -6.91 -9.88
C THR A 52 0.22 -8.16 -10.74
N VAL A 53 -0.11 -9.28 -10.09
CA VAL A 53 -0.40 -10.55 -10.80
C VAL A 53 -1.59 -10.38 -11.75
N THR A 54 -2.54 -9.52 -11.39
CA THR A 54 -3.74 -9.28 -12.20
C THR A 54 -3.52 -8.27 -13.33
N GLY A 55 -2.29 -7.77 -13.51
CA GLY A 55 -1.93 -6.92 -14.65
C GLY A 55 -2.01 -5.42 -14.40
N PHE A 56 -2.31 -4.99 -13.18
CA PHE A 56 -2.29 -3.57 -12.86
C PHE A 56 -0.87 -3.07 -12.66
N CYS A 57 -0.62 -1.83 -13.06
CA CYS A 57 0.62 -1.12 -12.76
C CYS A 57 0.33 -0.10 -11.66
N VAL A 58 1.04 -0.24 -10.54
CA VAL A 58 0.86 0.63 -9.36
C VAL A 58 2.11 1.47 -9.19
N THR A 59 1.94 2.78 -9.04
CA THR A 59 3.02 3.69 -8.67
C THR A 59 2.90 3.96 -7.18
N PRO A 60 3.76 3.36 -6.34
CA PRO A 60 3.70 3.64 -4.90
C PRO A 60 4.24 5.03 -4.62
N VAL A 61 3.53 5.75 -3.77
CA VAL A 61 3.89 7.09 -3.35
C VAL A 61 4.29 7.04 -1.89
N VAL A 62 5.50 7.51 -1.59
CA VAL A 62 6.01 7.57 -0.22
C VAL A 62 5.84 8.99 0.28
N ALA A 63 5.22 9.12 1.45
CA ALA A 63 4.94 10.42 2.03
C ALA A 63 5.04 10.36 3.54
N ILE A 64 5.24 11.53 4.14
CA ILE A 64 5.21 11.71 5.59
C ILE A 64 3.94 12.46 5.94
N VAL A 65 3.21 11.96 6.93
CA VAL A 65 1.98 12.58 7.40
C VAL A 65 2.28 13.29 8.71
N LYS A 66 1.99 14.60 8.75
CA LYS A 66 2.27 15.42 9.93
C LYS A 66 1.11 15.33 10.92
N PRO A 67 1.39 14.97 12.18
CA PRO A 67 0.34 14.96 13.18
C PRO A 67 -0.14 16.39 13.51
N PRO A 68 -1.37 16.54 14.02
CA PRO A 68 -2.30 15.48 14.38
C PRO A 68 -2.98 14.87 13.15
N VAL A 69 -3.27 13.56 13.22
CA VAL A 69 -3.92 12.82 12.15
C VAL A 69 -5.27 12.34 12.65
N ASP A 70 -6.34 12.77 11.98
CA ASP A 70 -7.70 12.37 12.32
C ASP A 70 -8.27 11.66 11.10
N LEU A 71 -8.10 10.33 11.05
CA LEU A 71 -8.57 9.53 9.94
C LEU A 71 -10.04 9.17 10.14
N ARG A 72 -10.79 9.24 9.04
CA ARG A 72 -12.23 8.93 9.00
C ARG A 72 -12.50 7.97 7.86
N PRO A 73 -12.45 6.66 8.12
CA PRO A 73 -12.70 5.68 7.05
C PRO A 73 -14.10 5.83 6.48
N ASP A 74 -14.19 5.76 5.16
CA ASP A 74 -15.48 5.70 4.48
C ASP A 74 -16.06 4.29 4.65
N PRO A 75 -17.17 4.12 5.38
CA PRO A 75 -17.70 2.78 5.65
C PRO A 75 -18.13 2.03 4.40
N GLY A 76 -18.39 2.73 3.31
CA GLY A 76 -18.74 2.07 2.04
C GLY A 76 -17.56 1.47 1.31
N GLU A 77 -16.33 1.92 1.61
CA GLU A 77 -15.14 1.48 0.89
C GLU A 77 -14.11 0.81 1.79
N VAL A 78 -14.07 1.18 3.08
CA VAL A 78 -13.00 0.80 4.00
C VAL A 78 -13.62 0.16 5.24
N ALA A 79 -13.26 -1.10 5.48
CA ALA A 79 -13.76 -1.81 6.66
C ALA A 79 -13.05 -1.37 7.93
N ASP A 80 -11.76 -1.08 7.85
CA ASP A 80 -10.95 -0.73 9.01
C ASP A 80 -9.66 -0.02 8.55
N VAL A 81 -9.13 0.83 9.39
CA VAL A 81 -7.83 1.49 9.19
C VAL A 81 -6.95 1.18 10.38
N PHE A 82 -5.71 0.80 10.12
CA PHE A 82 -4.76 0.53 11.19
C PHE A 82 -3.37 1.00 10.78
N GLU A 83 -2.51 1.16 11.78
CA GLU A 83 -1.13 1.58 11.59
C GLU A 83 -0.20 0.45 12.01
N VAL A 84 0.94 0.38 11.33
CA VAL A 84 1.97 -0.61 11.64
C VAL A 84 3.29 0.13 11.84
N PRO A 85 4.06 -0.17 12.90
CA PRO A 85 5.36 0.48 13.07
C PRO A 85 6.23 0.26 11.83
N LEU A 86 6.83 1.34 11.34
CA LEU A 86 7.69 1.26 10.16
C LEU A 86 8.85 0.30 10.40
N SER A 87 9.41 0.29 11.62
CA SER A 87 10.50 -0.62 11.97
C SER A 87 10.09 -2.09 11.80
N PHE A 88 8.82 -2.44 12.07
CA PHE A 88 8.33 -3.79 11.84
C PHE A 88 8.29 -4.12 10.36
N LEU A 89 7.77 -3.21 9.56
CA LEU A 89 7.62 -3.43 8.12
C LEU A 89 8.97 -3.54 7.41
N LEU A 90 9.99 -2.81 7.88
CA LEU A 90 11.30 -2.80 7.25
C LEU A 90 12.21 -3.94 7.73
N ASP A 91 11.83 -4.68 8.78
CA ASP A 91 12.62 -5.78 9.30
C ASP A 91 12.41 -7.02 8.44
N SER A 92 13.48 -7.47 7.79
CA SER A 92 13.43 -8.64 6.90
C SER A 92 13.04 -9.93 7.63
N ALA A 93 13.22 -10.00 8.96
CA ALA A 93 12.78 -11.14 9.74
C ALA A 93 11.26 -11.30 9.72
N ASN A 94 10.52 -10.25 9.40
CA ASN A 94 9.06 -10.28 9.30
C ASN A 94 8.56 -10.53 7.88
N HIS A 95 9.46 -10.66 6.92
CA HIS A 95 9.10 -10.89 5.52
C HIS A 95 9.07 -12.38 5.20
N GLN A 96 8.02 -12.82 4.52
CA GLN A 96 7.85 -14.22 4.13
C GLN A 96 7.70 -14.31 2.62
N ARG A 97 8.31 -15.32 2.04
CA ARG A 97 8.08 -15.69 0.65
C ARG A 97 7.23 -16.97 0.65
N CYS A 98 6.09 -16.90 -0.02
CA CYS A 98 5.09 -17.94 -0.02
C CYS A 98 4.84 -18.41 -1.46
N THR A 99 4.27 -19.60 -1.59
CA THR A 99 3.95 -20.18 -2.88
C THR A 99 2.50 -20.66 -2.86
N THR A 100 1.79 -20.42 -3.95
CA THR A 100 0.41 -20.87 -4.11
C THR A 100 0.16 -21.25 -5.57
N GLN A 101 -0.98 -21.88 -5.84
CA GLN A 101 -1.46 -22.15 -7.19
C GLN A 101 -2.41 -21.06 -7.63
N PHE A 102 -2.19 -20.52 -8.81
CA PHE A 102 -3.07 -19.52 -9.41
C PHE A 102 -3.17 -19.80 -10.91
N GLU A 103 -4.38 -20.02 -11.38
CA GLU A 103 -4.67 -20.35 -12.78
C GLU A 103 -3.85 -21.56 -13.27
N GLY A 104 -3.73 -22.59 -12.43
CA GLY A 104 -3.00 -23.81 -12.76
C GLY A 104 -1.50 -23.67 -12.74
N ARG A 105 -0.97 -22.53 -12.32
CA ARG A 105 0.47 -22.28 -12.23
C ARG A 105 0.90 -22.02 -10.79
N GLN A 106 2.12 -22.41 -10.48
CA GLN A 106 2.73 -22.10 -9.21
C GLN A 106 3.15 -20.63 -9.22
N ARG A 107 2.68 -19.88 -8.21
CA ARG A 107 2.97 -18.45 -8.08
C ARG A 107 3.60 -18.20 -6.72
N ASP A 108 4.64 -17.38 -6.73
CA ASP A 108 5.25 -16.89 -5.49
C ASP A 108 4.61 -15.57 -5.12
N PHE A 109 4.45 -15.34 -3.83
CA PHE A 109 3.98 -14.07 -3.31
C PHE A 109 4.66 -13.77 -1.99
N TYR A 110 4.58 -12.52 -1.55
CA TYR A 110 5.16 -12.10 -0.29
C TYR A 110 4.07 -11.86 0.74
N ALA A 111 4.44 -12.03 2.02
CA ALA A 111 3.58 -11.73 3.14
C ALA A 111 4.39 -11.07 4.26
N VAL A 112 3.74 -10.15 4.96
CA VAL A 112 4.29 -9.48 6.14
C VAL A 112 3.19 -9.52 7.20
N PRO A 113 2.98 -10.68 7.86
CA PRO A 113 1.93 -10.78 8.87
C PRO A 113 2.21 -9.89 10.06
N TYR A 114 1.20 -9.16 10.51
CA TYR A 114 1.30 -8.29 11.68
C TYR A 114 0.16 -8.62 12.65
N GLY A 115 0.46 -9.36 13.70
CA GLY A 115 -0.56 -9.85 14.60
C GLY A 115 -1.55 -10.75 13.87
N ASP A 116 -2.83 -10.45 14.00
CA ASP A 116 -3.88 -11.16 13.28
C ASP A 116 -4.18 -10.55 11.90
N ARG A 117 -3.39 -9.56 11.48
CA ARG A 117 -3.53 -8.91 10.18
C ARG A 117 -2.59 -9.57 9.17
N TYR A 118 -3.15 -10.15 8.13
CA TYR A 118 -2.37 -10.82 7.11
C TYR A 118 -2.14 -9.89 5.94
N ILE A 119 -0.99 -9.23 5.92
CA ILE A 119 -0.58 -8.34 4.83
C ILE A 119 0.15 -9.21 3.80
N TRP A 120 -0.38 -9.27 2.57
CA TRP A 120 0.18 -10.15 1.56
C TRP A 120 -0.02 -9.57 0.16
N GLY A 121 0.55 -10.24 -0.84
CA GLY A 121 0.36 -9.89 -2.23
C GLY A 121 1.06 -8.58 -2.60
N ALA A 122 0.41 -7.77 -3.40
CA ALA A 122 0.99 -6.51 -3.90
C ALA A 122 1.38 -5.57 -2.76
N THR A 123 0.56 -5.48 -1.72
CA THR A 123 0.87 -4.61 -0.58
C THR A 123 2.17 -5.04 0.08
N ALA A 124 2.34 -6.34 0.35
CA ALA A 124 3.57 -6.86 0.93
C ALA A 124 4.75 -6.66 -0.03
N GLY A 125 4.55 -6.89 -1.32
CA GLY A 125 5.59 -6.68 -2.32
C GLY A 125 6.10 -5.24 -2.36
N ILE A 126 5.21 -4.28 -2.23
CA ILE A 126 5.58 -2.86 -2.17
C ILE A 126 6.37 -2.57 -0.89
N ILE A 127 5.96 -3.14 0.24
CA ILE A 127 6.69 -3.00 1.50
C ILE A 127 8.11 -3.54 1.37
N LEU A 128 8.28 -4.73 0.79
CA LEU A 128 9.60 -5.31 0.58
C LEU A 128 10.46 -4.43 -0.35
N GLY A 129 9.83 -3.84 -1.36
CA GLY A 129 10.51 -2.91 -2.26
C GLY A 129 11.07 -1.70 -1.53
N LEU A 130 10.28 -1.12 -0.63
CA LEU A 130 10.75 -0.01 0.20
C LEU A 130 11.89 -0.44 1.12
N ALA A 131 11.72 -1.57 1.80
CA ALA A 131 12.75 -2.09 2.71
C ALA A 131 14.07 -2.31 1.97
N ARG A 132 14.01 -2.90 0.78
CA ARG A 132 15.19 -3.14 -0.05
C ARG A 132 15.86 -1.86 -0.47
N LEU A 133 15.09 -0.88 -0.90
CA LEU A 133 15.62 0.42 -1.31
C LEU A 133 16.37 1.09 -0.16
N LEU A 134 15.80 1.07 1.05
CA LEU A 134 16.42 1.69 2.20
C LEU A 134 17.66 0.94 2.67
N SER A 135 17.74 -0.37 2.44
CA SER A 135 18.90 -1.18 2.84
C SER A 135 20.11 -0.98 1.92
N LEU A 136 19.92 -0.39 0.75
CA LEU A 136 21.01 -0.10 -0.19
C LEU A 136 21.80 1.17 0.15
N ARG A 137 21.43 1.84 1.23
CA ARG A 137 22.05 3.11 1.63
C ARG A 137 23.35 2.91 2.37
#